data_584d85cf87840db569ab6fa2af71c952
#
_entry.id   584d85cf87840db569ab6fa2af71c952
#
_cell.length_a   1.000
_cell.length_b   1.000
_cell.length_c   1.000
_cell.angle_alpha   90.00
_cell.angle_beta   90.00
_cell.angle_gamma   90.00
#
_symmetry.space_group_name_H-M   'P 1'
#
loop_
_entity.id
_entity.type
_entity.pdbx_description
1 polymer ?
#
loop_
_entity_poly.entity_id
_entity_poly.type
_entity_poly.pdbx_seq_one_letter_code
_entity_poly.pdbx_strand_id
1 'polypeptide(L)'
;MTFTTESTSTRFSNPYLSTVETSDSVASVTAQIKRLSTDDQLALLWYVYTEMGTSVTPAAPGAARLQLAEGLLNQIKAMSFAEQLTFMRDLANQVDTADTRAYGILSANTKLAFWYQLAEWMRQGIVVPMPADYSASTDAYQTLEALKQLDMGQQITVLRNIVIEMGVDPLFA
;
A
#
# COMPACT_ATOMS: atom_id res chain seq x y z
N MET A 1 -52.72 33.83 23.30
CA MET A 1 -51.30 33.55 23.60
C MET A 1 -51.03 32.13 23.16
N THR A 2 -50.39 32.00 22.03
CA THR A 2 -49.99 30.69 21.41
C THR A 2 -48.52 30.46 21.68
N PHE A 3 -48.19 29.39 22.42
CA PHE A 3 -46.84 28.96 22.67
C PHE A 3 -46.40 28.04 21.55
N THR A 4 -45.39 28.46 20.76
CA THR A 4 -44.74 27.66 19.76
C THR A 4 -43.59 26.90 20.44
N THR A 5 -43.66 25.60 20.49
CA THR A 5 -42.59 24.71 21.02
C THR A 5 -41.63 24.41 19.86
N GLU A 6 -40.44 25.04 19.85
CA GLU A 6 -39.35 24.62 18.97
C GLU A 6 -38.70 23.33 19.50
N SER A 7 -38.86 22.24 18.75
CA SER A 7 -38.15 20.99 19.00
C SER A 7 -36.74 21.09 18.42
N THR A 8 -35.76 21.33 19.26
CA THR A 8 -34.34 21.24 18.91
C THR A 8 -33.95 19.76 18.88
N SER A 9 -33.93 19.18 17.68
CA SER A 9 -33.42 17.80 17.47
C SER A 9 -31.93 17.80 17.56
N THR A 10 -31.37 17.50 18.73
CA THR A 10 -29.96 17.26 18.93
C THR A 10 -29.62 15.88 18.34
N ARG A 11 -29.03 15.83 17.16
CA ARG A 11 -28.45 14.61 16.60
C ARG A 11 -27.27 14.19 17.47
N PHE A 12 -27.47 13.21 18.32
CA PHE A 12 -26.40 12.50 18.99
C PHE A 12 -25.65 11.66 17.94
N SER A 13 -24.49 12.12 17.50
CA SER A 13 -23.58 11.32 16.70
C SER A 13 -23.04 10.20 17.60
N ASN A 14 -23.43 8.96 17.31
CA ASN A 14 -22.94 7.80 18.04
C ASN A 14 -21.49 7.52 17.61
N PRO A 15 -20.47 7.68 18.49
CA PRO A 15 -19.06 7.49 18.12
C PRO A 15 -18.75 6.05 17.69
N TYR A 16 -19.54 5.07 18.08
CA TYR A 16 -19.38 3.67 17.67
C TYR A 16 -19.77 3.41 16.20
N LEU A 17 -20.68 4.21 15.60
CA LEU A 17 -21.03 4.08 14.18
C LEU A 17 -19.88 4.54 13.28
N SER A 18 -19.16 5.59 13.67
CA SER A 18 -18.02 6.12 12.91
C SER A 18 -16.88 5.11 12.82
N THR A 19 -16.61 4.35 13.89
CA THR A 19 -15.51 3.34 13.88
C THR A 19 -15.83 2.11 13.05
N VAL A 20 -17.10 1.71 12.97
CA VAL A 20 -17.55 0.58 12.14
C VAL A 20 -17.46 0.93 10.65
N GLU A 21 -17.98 2.09 10.23
CA GLU A 21 -17.92 2.56 8.84
C GLU A 21 -16.46 2.72 8.37
N THR A 22 -15.56 3.19 9.24
CA THR A 22 -14.14 3.36 8.96
C THR A 22 -13.44 2.02 8.69
N SER A 23 -13.75 0.99 9.49
CA SER A 23 -13.22 -0.37 9.33
C SER A 23 -13.70 -0.99 8.02
N ASP A 24 -14.96 -0.81 7.66
CA ASP A 24 -15.56 -1.37 6.45
C ASP A 24 -14.94 -0.74 5.18
N SER A 25 -14.66 0.56 5.19
CA SER A 25 -14.04 1.26 4.06
C SER A 25 -12.61 0.77 3.81
N VAL A 26 -11.79 0.62 4.86
CA VAL A 26 -10.44 0.07 4.78
C VAL A 26 -10.46 -1.36 4.25
N ALA A 27 -11.33 -2.22 4.80
CA ALA A 27 -11.46 -3.61 4.35
C ALA A 27 -11.91 -3.70 2.89
N SER A 28 -12.86 -2.86 2.47
CA SER A 28 -13.38 -2.81 1.10
C SER A 28 -12.29 -2.44 0.10
N VAL A 29 -11.54 -1.34 0.34
CA VAL A 29 -10.46 -0.90 -0.57
C VAL A 29 -9.33 -1.92 -0.58
N THR A 30 -8.95 -2.49 0.58
CA THR A 30 -7.95 -3.56 0.64
C THR A 30 -8.36 -4.76 -0.23
N ALA A 31 -9.63 -5.18 -0.15
CA ALA A 31 -10.15 -6.28 -0.96
C ALA A 31 -10.19 -5.95 -2.46
N GLN A 32 -10.47 -4.71 -2.83
CA GLN A 32 -10.41 -4.26 -4.24
C GLN A 32 -8.98 -4.39 -4.79
N ILE A 33 -7.97 -3.90 -4.06
CA ILE A 33 -6.57 -4.00 -4.48
C ILE A 33 -6.15 -5.46 -4.68
N LYS A 34 -6.52 -6.35 -3.76
CA LYS A 34 -6.18 -7.78 -3.84
C LYS A 34 -6.80 -8.51 -5.03
N ARG A 35 -7.88 -7.99 -5.61
CA ARG A 35 -8.51 -8.56 -6.81
C ARG A 35 -7.89 -8.09 -8.12
N LEU A 36 -7.07 -7.04 -8.09
CA LEU A 36 -6.36 -6.56 -9.26
C LEU A 36 -5.36 -7.60 -9.75
N SER A 37 -5.06 -7.56 -11.05
CA SER A 37 -3.93 -8.32 -11.59
C SER A 37 -2.63 -7.92 -10.90
N THR A 38 -1.64 -8.79 -10.89
CA THR A 38 -0.32 -8.52 -10.30
C THR A 38 0.28 -7.21 -10.83
N ASP A 39 0.24 -7.01 -12.14
CA ASP A 39 0.80 -5.79 -12.76
C ASP A 39 -0.01 -4.54 -12.38
N ASP A 40 -1.33 -4.63 -12.25
CA ASP A 40 -2.15 -3.53 -11.77
C ASP A 40 -1.92 -3.23 -10.28
N GLN A 41 -1.65 -4.23 -9.45
CA GLN A 41 -1.25 -4.00 -8.05
C GLN A 41 0.08 -3.23 -7.98
N LEU A 42 1.07 -3.62 -8.78
CA LEU A 42 2.36 -2.92 -8.85
C LEU A 42 2.19 -1.50 -9.41
N ALA A 43 1.38 -1.33 -10.46
CA ALA A 43 1.05 -0.02 -11.01
C ALA A 43 0.34 0.88 -9.98
N LEU A 44 -0.60 0.32 -9.21
CA LEU A 44 -1.29 1.06 -8.16
C LEU A 44 -0.31 1.55 -7.08
N LEU A 45 0.64 0.73 -6.64
CA LEU A 45 1.69 1.16 -5.69
C LEU A 45 2.53 2.31 -6.26
N TRP A 46 2.84 2.28 -7.56
CA TRP A 46 3.53 3.37 -8.24
C TRP A 46 2.69 4.65 -8.28
N TYR A 47 1.39 4.57 -8.62
CA TYR A 47 0.50 5.73 -8.62
C TYR A 47 0.32 6.33 -7.22
N VAL A 48 0.20 5.49 -6.20
CA VAL A 48 0.17 5.94 -4.80
C VAL A 48 1.42 6.75 -4.47
N TYR A 49 2.59 6.26 -4.85
CA TYR A 49 3.84 7.00 -4.64
C TYR A 49 3.85 8.33 -5.40
N THR A 50 3.49 8.35 -6.68
CA THR A 50 3.58 9.55 -7.53
C THR A 50 2.52 10.59 -7.21
N GLU A 51 1.31 10.17 -6.85
CA GLU A 51 0.17 11.07 -6.63
C GLU A 51 -0.07 11.41 -5.15
N MET A 52 0.32 10.51 -4.25
CA MET A 52 0.06 10.63 -2.81
C MET A 52 1.33 10.65 -1.95
N GLY A 53 2.50 10.45 -2.53
CA GLY A 53 3.77 10.28 -1.80
C GLY A 53 4.19 11.47 -0.92
N THR A 54 3.65 12.67 -1.18
CA THR A 54 3.84 13.84 -0.30
C THR A 54 2.94 13.80 0.94
N SER A 55 1.82 13.07 0.87
CA SER A 55 0.82 12.96 1.95
C SER A 55 1.02 11.65 2.74
N VAL A 56 1.35 10.57 2.04
CA VAL A 56 1.60 9.24 2.62
C VAL A 56 3.10 9.04 2.71
N THR A 57 3.75 9.73 3.63
CA THR A 57 5.16 9.49 3.94
C THR A 57 5.32 8.17 4.69
N PRO A 58 6.41 7.41 4.42
CA PRO A 58 6.74 6.28 5.30
C PRO A 58 6.83 6.76 6.73
N ALA A 59 6.34 5.92 7.66
CA ALA A 59 6.25 6.21 9.09
C ALA A 59 7.42 7.02 9.63
N ALA A 60 7.16 7.79 10.67
CA ALA A 60 8.12 8.67 11.33
C ALA A 60 9.54 8.10 11.35
N PRO A 61 10.59 8.93 11.15
CA PRO A 61 11.98 8.49 11.18
C PRO A 61 12.25 7.59 12.41
N GLY A 62 12.70 6.36 12.17
CA GLY A 62 12.94 5.35 13.22
C GLY A 62 11.84 4.31 13.41
N ALA A 63 10.60 4.53 12.94
CA ALA A 63 9.55 3.51 12.98
C ALA A 63 9.71 2.45 11.88
N ALA A 64 10.25 2.83 10.72
CA ALA A 64 10.65 1.92 9.66
C ALA A 64 12.15 1.65 9.77
N ARG A 65 12.52 0.46 10.23
CA ARG A 65 13.93 0.04 10.32
C ARG A 65 14.41 -0.42 8.95
N LEU A 66 14.56 0.51 8.00
CA LEU A 66 14.95 0.21 6.61
C LEU A 66 16.33 -0.46 6.54
N GLN A 67 17.19 -0.25 7.55
CA GLN A 67 18.47 -0.95 7.68
C GLN A 67 18.32 -2.48 7.68
N LEU A 68 17.20 -3.01 8.16
CA LEU A 68 16.92 -4.46 8.15
C LEU A 68 16.66 -4.99 6.73
N ALA A 69 16.30 -4.12 5.79
CA ALA A 69 16.06 -4.45 4.39
C ALA A 69 17.27 -4.10 3.50
N GLU A 70 18.35 -3.52 4.04
CA GLU A 70 19.48 -3.00 3.26
C GLU A 70 20.15 -4.10 2.41
N GLY A 71 20.33 -5.29 2.96
CA GLY A 71 20.89 -6.43 2.21
C GLY A 71 20.06 -6.79 0.99
N LEU A 72 18.74 -6.92 1.17
CA LEU A 72 17.80 -7.19 0.09
C LEU A 72 17.74 -6.05 -0.93
N LEU A 73 17.71 -4.81 -0.47
CA LEU A 73 17.71 -3.62 -1.33
C LEU A 73 18.98 -3.55 -2.20
N ASN A 74 20.16 -3.84 -1.64
CA ASN A 74 21.41 -3.86 -2.39
C ASN A 74 21.44 -5.00 -3.43
N GLN A 75 20.87 -6.15 -3.09
CA GLN A 75 20.72 -7.26 -4.02
C GLN A 75 19.84 -6.88 -5.21
N ILE A 76 18.69 -6.21 -4.98
CA ILE A 76 17.80 -5.74 -6.04
C ILE A 76 18.51 -4.76 -6.97
N LYS A 77 19.31 -3.85 -6.44
CA LYS A 77 20.11 -2.93 -7.27
C LYS A 77 21.06 -3.65 -8.23
N ALA A 78 21.58 -4.80 -7.83
CA ALA A 78 22.49 -5.60 -8.65
C ALA A 78 21.79 -6.44 -9.73
N MET A 79 20.47 -6.60 -9.65
CA MET A 79 19.65 -7.32 -10.61
C MET A 79 19.49 -6.52 -11.91
N SER A 80 19.30 -7.22 -13.02
CA SER A 80 18.79 -6.63 -14.26
C SER A 80 17.34 -6.14 -14.09
N PHE A 81 16.88 -5.25 -14.96
CA PHE A 81 15.49 -4.76 -14.92
C PHE A 81 14.45 -5.89 -15.05
N ALA A 82 14.76 -6.91 -15.84
CA ALA A 82 13.89 -8.09 -15.97
C ALA A 82 13.80 -8.88 -14.65
N GLU A 83 14.92 -9.08 -13.97
CA GLU A 83 14.96 -9.76 -12.66
C GLU A 83 14.27 -8.92 -11.57
N GLN A 84 14.47 -7.60 -11.55
CA GLN A 84 13.77 -6.69 -10.63
C GLN A 84 12.25 -6.76 -10.80
N LEU A 85 11.75 -6.76 -12.04
CA LEU A 85 10.32 -6.89 -12.32
C LEU A 85 9.78 -8.26 -11.89
N THR A 86 10.54 -9.33 -12.18
CA THR A 86 10.19 -10.70 -11.74
C THR A 86 10.10 -10.75 -10.22
N PHE A 87 11.10 -10.22 -9.52
CA PHE A 87 11.10 -10.16 -8.06
C PHE A 87 9.87 -9.42 -7.49
N MET A 88 9.52 -8.25 -8.06
CA MET A 88 8.32 -7.51 -7.61
C MET A 88 7.02 -8.30 -7.84
N ARG A 89 6.92 -9.01 -8.98
CA ARG A 89 5.80 -9.90 -9.26
C ARG A 89 5.77 -11.10 -8.30
N ASP A 90 6.92 -11.67 -8.00
CA ASP A 90 7.05 -12.79 -7.06
C ASP A 90 6.63 -12.38 -5.64
N LEU A 91 6.94 -11.14 -5.22
CA LEU A 91 6.44 -10.60 -3.95
C LEU A 91 4.91 -10.52 -3.93
N ALA A 92 4.31 -9.95 -4.98
CA ALA A 92 2.86 -9.80 -5.06
C ALA A 92 2.12 -11.15 -5.17
N ASN A 93 2.72 -12.12 -5.86
CA ASN A 93 2.17 -13.47 -6.05
C ASN A 93 2.58 -14.46 -4.94
N GLN A 94 3.34 -14.03 -3.95
CA GLN A 94 3.83 -14.89 -2.86
C GLN A 94 4.58 -16.13 -3.36
N VAL A 95 5.36 -15.98 -4.44
CA VAL A 95 6.20 -17.06 -4.95
C VAL A 95 7.33 -17.32 -3.95
N ASP A 96 7.53 -18.58 -3.58
CA ASP A 96 8.52 -18.97 -2.56
C ASP A 96 9.93 -18.98 -3.13
N THR A 97 10.70 -17.94 -2.86
CA THR A 97 12.10 -17.76 -3.20
C THR A 97 12.90 -17.29 -1.97
N ALA A 98 14.23 -17.36 -2.02
CA ALA A 98 15.07 -16.83 -0.94
C ALA A 98 14.80 -15.34 -0.69
N ASP A 99 14.59 -14.56 -1.76
CA ASP A 99 14.39 -13.11 -1.70
C ASP A 99 13.01 -12.76 -1.17
N THR A 100 11.97 -13.47 -1.57
CA THR A 100 10.60 -13.25 -1.07
C THR A 100 10.45 -13.67 0.39
N ARG A 101 11.22 -14.68 0.85
CA ARG A 101 11.33 -15.00 2.29
C ARG A 101 12.09 -13.92 3.06
N ALA A 102 13.19 -13.39 2.49
CA ALA A 102 13.93 -12.29 3.12
C ALA A 102 13.07 -11.03 3.28
N TYR A 103 12.17 -10.77 2.34
CA TYR A 103 11.15 -9.73 2.49
C TYR A 103 10.08 -10.12 3.51
N GLY A 104 9.65 -11.38 3.53
CA GLY A 104 8.55 -11.89 4.38
C GLY A 104 8.76 -11.61 5.87
N ILE A 105 10.00 -11.71 6.37
CA ILE A 105 10.35 -11.47 7.78
C ILE A 105 10.34 -10.00 8.21
N LEU A 106 10.22 -9.06 7.27
CA LEU A 106 10.22 -7.63 7.60
C LEU A 106 8.90 -7.21 8.25
N SER A 107 8.95 -6.25 9.17
CA SER A 107 7.74 -5.66 9.76
C SER A 107 6.92 -4.90 8.71
N ALA A 108 5.61 -4.72 8.95
CA ALA A 108 4.73 -3.98 8.05
C ALA A 108 5.25 -2.57 7.72
N ASN A 109 5.79 -1.85 8.71
CA ASN A 109 6.38 -0.53 8.51
C ASN A 109 7.65 -0.59 7.65
N THR A 110 8.50 -1.60 7.84
CA THR A 110 9.71 -1.80 7.04
C THR A 110 9.34 -2.19 5.61
N LYS A 111 8.34 -3.05 5.42
CA LYS A 111 7.79 -3.41 4.10
C LYS A 111 7.25 -2.19 3.36
N LEU A 112 6.50 -1.31 4.04
CA LEU A 112 6.00 -0.07 3.44
C LEU A 112 7.14 0.87 3.02
N ALA A 113 8.15 1.05 3.88
CA ALA A 113 9.33 1.86 3.56
C ALA A 113 10.16 1.23 2.43
N PHE A 114 10.24 -0.09 2.35
CA PHE A 114 10.89 -0.82 1.26
C PHE A 114 10.24 -0.50 -0.11
N TRP A 115 8.91 -0.55 -0.21
CA TRP A 115 8.21 -0.19 -1.45
C TRP A 115 8.37 1.29 -1.80
N TYR A 116 8.35 2.18 -0.81
CA TYR A 116 8.67 3.59 -1.03
C TYR A 116 10.08 3.77 -1.60
N GLN A 117 11.08 3.07 -1.05
CA GLN A 117 12.45 3.12 -1.55
C GLN A 117 12.58 2.57 -2.98
N LEU A 118 11.87 1.48 -3.31
CA LEU A 118 11.83 0.98 -4.69
C LEU A 118 11.24 2.01 -5.64
N ALA A 119 10.14 2.66 -5.28
CA ALA A 119 9.52 3.70 -6.09
C ALA A 119 10.46 4.91 -6.29
N GLU A 120 11.19 5.34 -5.26
CA GLU A 120 12.24 6.36 -5.40
C GLU A 120 13.30 5.93 -6.42
N TRP A 121 13.73 4.69 -6.40
CA TRP A 121 14.71 4.16 -7.34
C TRP A 121 14.15 3.92 -8.74
N MET A 122 12.87 3.61 -8.88
CA MET A 122 12.19 3.59 -10.19
C MET A 122 12.20 4.98 -10.83
N ARG A 123 11.92 6.02 -10.05
CA ARG A 123 11.98 7.41 -10.51
C ARG A 123 13.40 7.83 -10.95
N GLN A 124 14.41 7.28 -10.30
CA GLN A 124 15.83 7.54 -10.60
C GLN A 124 16.39 6.63 -11.71
N GLY A 125 15.63 5.64 -12.19
CA GLY A 125 16.09 4.66 -13.18
C GLY A 125 17.10 3.64 -12.63
N ILE A 126 17.23 3.50 -11.31
CA ILE A 126 18.04 2.47 -10.63
C ILE A 126 17.30 1.14 -10.59
N VAL A 127 15.99 1.18 -10.37
CA VAL A 127 15.07 0.05 -10.48
C VAL A 127 14.26 0.24 -11.76
N VAL A 128 13.81 -0.86 -12.35
CA VAL A 128 13.01 -0.86 -13.57
C VAL A 128 11.88 0.17 -13.47
N PRO A 129 11.87 1.18 -14.36
CA PRO A 129 10.84 2.21 -14.31
C PRO A 129 9.49 1.65 -14.77
N MET A 130 8.41 2.33 -14.36
CA MET A 130 7.08 2.07 -14.92
C MET A 130 7.12 2.27 -16.44
N PRO A 131 6.70 1.27 -17.26
CA PRO A 131 6.67 1.43 -18.70
C PRO A 131 5.73 2.57 -19.10
N ALA A 132 6.19 3.44 -20.02
CA ALA A 132 5.40 4.61 -20.44
C ALA A 132 4.11 4.24 -21.20
N ASP A 133 4.08 3.05 -21.77
CA ASP A 133 2.94 2.49 -22.53
C ASP A 133 2.05 1.57 -21.67
N TYR A 134 2.38 1.35 -20.39
CA TYR A 134 1.53 0.55 -19.52
C TYR A 134 0.24 1.31 -19.22
N SER A 135 -0.88 0.69 -19.54
CA SER A 135 -2.21 1.18 -19.21
C SER A 135 -2.84 0.27 -18.15
N ALA A 136 -2.95 0.77 -16.95
CA ALA A 136 -3.65 0.05 -15.89
C ALA A 136 -5.14 -0.12 -16.22
N SER A 137 -5.76 -1.14 -15.66
CA SER A 137 -7.19 -1.39 -15.86
C SER A 137 -8.06 -0.27 -15.25
N THR A 138 -9.31 -0.19 -15.73
CA THR A 138 -10.32 0.71 -15.14
C THR A 138 -10.51 0.43 -13.65
N ASP A 139 -10.48 -0.84 -13.25
CA ASP A 139 -10.61 -1.26 -11.86
C ASP A 139 -9.45 -0.74 -11.00
N ALA A 140 -8.21 -0.72 -11.53
CA ALA A 140 -7.06 -0.16 -10.84
C ALA A 140 -7.22 1.36 -10.60
N TYR A 141 -7.67 2.11 -11.60
CA TYR A 141 -7.94 3.54 -11.44
C TYR A 141 -9.09 3.82 -10.46
N GLN A 142 -10.19 3.06 -10.54
CA GLN A 142 -11.31 3.20 -9.60
C GLN A 142 -10.86 2.89 -8.15
N THR A 143 -10.02 1.87 -7.98
CA THR A 143 -9.47 1.51 -6.68
C THR A 143 -8.54 2.60 -6.14
N LEU A 144 -7.71 3.22 -7.00
CA LEU A 144 -6.87 4.36 -6.63
C LEU A 144 -7.73 5.54 -6.14
N GLU A 145 -8.79 5.87 -6.87
CA GLU A 145 -9.71 6.95 -6.47
C GLU A 145 -10.43 6.62 -5.15
N ALA A 146 -10.85 5.37 -4.94
CA ALA A 146 -11.42 4.94 -3.67
C ALA A 146 -10.42 5.06 -2.51
N LEU A 147 -9.15 4.74 -2.74
CA LEU A 147 -8.07 4.92 -1.76
C LEU A 147 -7.86 6.40 -1.41
N LYS A 148 -7.89 7.30 -2.40
CA LYS A 148 -7.73 8.74 -2.20
C LYS A 148 -8.87 9.37 -1.36
N GLN A 149 -10.06 8.78 -1.36
CA GLN A 149 -11.20 9.24 -0.55
C GLN A 149 -11.07 8.90 0.94
N LEU A 150 -10.17 7.99 1.30
CA LEU A 150 -9.90 7.64 2.69
C LEU A 150 -9.06 8.74 3.37
N ASP A 151 -9.17 8.86 4.69
CA ASP A 151 -8.23 9.70 5.44
C ASP A 151 -6.80 9.11 5.45
N MET A 152 -5.82 9.92 5.83
CA MET A 152 -4.41 9.52 5.81
C MET A 152 -4.14 8.26 6.65
N GLY A 153 -4.75 8.13 7.82
CA GLY A 153 -4.58 6.96 8.69
C GLY A 153 -5.13 5.69 8.05
N GLN A 154 -6.29 5.80 7.39
CA GLN A 154 -6.92 4.72 6.65
C GLN A 154 -6.09 4.33 5.42
N GLN A 155 -5.58 5.30 4.65
CA GLN A 155 -4.69 5.07 3.51
C GLN A 155 -3.45 4.27 3.92
N ILE A 156 -2.78 4.70 4.99
CA ILE A 156 -1.62 3.98 5.53
C ILE A 156 -2.00 2.57 5.97
N THR A 157 -3.17 2.39 6.58
CA THR A 157 -3.64 1.07 7.03
C THR A 157 -3.90 0.15 5.84
N VAL A 158 -4.56 0.63 4.77
CA VAL A 158 -4.74 -0.14 3.53
C VAL A 158 -3.40 -0.56 2.95
N LEU A 159 -2.45 0.38 2.80
CA LEU A 159 -1.14 0.08 2.24
C LEU A 159 -0.36 -0.94 3.08
N ARG A 160 -0.40 -0.84 4.42
CA ARG A 160 0.19 -1.85 5.31
C ARG A 160 -0.43 -3.22 5.12
N ASN A 161 -1.76 -3.30 5.01
CA ASN A 161 -2.48 -4.56 4.80
C ASN A 161 -2.09 -5.22 3.48
N ILE A 162 -1.78 -4.43 2.44
CA ILE A 162 -1.33 -4.96 1.16
C ILE A 162 0.11 -5.45 1.25
N VAL A 163 1.04 -4.62 1.70
CA VAL A 163 2.47 -4.95 1.67
C VAL A 163 2.86 -6.04 2.68
N ILE A 164 2.10 -6.21 3.79
CA ILE A 164 2.39 -7.23 4.79
C ILE A 164 2.14 -8.65 4.26
N GLU A 165 1.18 -8.80 3.37
CA GLU A 165 0.83 -10.09 2.75
C GLU A 165 1.72 -10.43 1.55
N MET A 166 2.48 -9.46 1.01
CA MET A 166 3.46 -9.71 -0.03
C MET A 166 4.66 -10.49 0.51
N GLY A 167 5.26 -11.29 -0.38
CA GLY A 167 6.36 -12.19 -0.01
C GLY A 167 5.88 -13.42 0.76
N VAL A 168 6.81 -14.20 1.25
CA VAL A 168 6.55 -15.45 1.97
C VAL A 168 7.15 -15.36 3.37
N ASP A 169 6.30 -15.47 4.39
CA ASP A 169 6.78 -15.55 5.77
C ASP A 169 7.27 -16.99 6.04
N PRO A 170 8.57 -17.18 6.25
CA PRO A 170 9.13 -18.53 6.45
C PRO A 170 8.68 -19.21 7.75
N LEU A 171 8.04 -18.48 8.67
CA LEU A 171 7.50 -19.04 9.91
C LEU A 171 6.09 -19.63 9.73
N PHE A 172 5.42 -19.29 8.61
CA PHE A 172 4.05 -19.74 8.29
C PHE A 172 3.96 -20.45 6.94
N ALA A 173 5.11 -20.72 6.28
CA ALA A 173 5.20 -21.43 4.99
C ALA A 173 5.24 -22.94 5.18
#